data_d203c1445eb550b2d31be7d1862158fe
#
_entry.id   d203c1445eb550b2d31be7d1862158fe
#
_cell.length_a   1.000
_cell.length_b   1.000
_cell.length_c   1.000
_cell.angle_alpha   90.00
_cell.angle_beta   90.00
_cell.angle_gamma   90.00
#
_symmetry.space_group_name_H-M   'P 1'
#
loop_
_entity.id
_entity.type
_entity.pdbx_description
1 polymer ?
#
loop_
_entity_poly.entity_id
_entity_poly.type
_entity_poly.pdbx_seq_one_letter_code
_entity_poly.pdbx_strand_id
1 'polypeptide(L)'
;QVVGPTWQGLWGRSEKLADGSIVTVDEAYVRESIVNPAAKIVDGFAPVMLAYELPEDDMQTLLAFLRSTVSVTSMPAANGLADVGEALVQSQGCLACHSLDGRKGVGPTWQGLWGRAEDLTDGSTVVVDAPYFKESIELPNAKVVKGFAPVMLPYQFTDEEFEAMIAYAVERLAAP
;
A
#
# COMPACT_ATOMS: atom_id res chain seq x y z
N GLN A 1 11.03 -11.85 -2.67
CA GLN A 1 10.79 -11.77 -4.12
C GLN A 1 9.29 -11.62 -4.33
N VAL A 2 8.88 -10.52 -4.96
CA VAL A 2 7.46 -10.26 -5.26
C VAL A 2 7.00 -11.22 -6.36
N VAL A 3 5.84 -11.87 -6.19
CA VAL A 3 5.34 -12.92 -7.09
C VAL A 3 4.69 -12.34 -8.33
N GLY A 4 4.25 -11.07 -8.30
CA GLY A 4 3.58 -10.39 -9.42
C GLY A 4 3.83 -8.88 -9.41
N PRO A 5 3.41 -8.16 -10.47
CA PRO A 5 3.53 -6.71 -10.54
C PRO A 5 2.67 -6.01 -9.48
N THR A 6 3.09 -4.82 -9.06
CA THR A 6 2.32 -4.01 -8.11
C THR A 6 1.00 -3.54 -8.73
N TRP A 7 -0.04 -3.46 -7.91
CA TRP A 7 -1.33 -2.88 -8.31
C TRP A 7 -1.39 -1.36 -8.14
N GLN A 8 -0.38 -0.79 -7.48
CA GLN A 8 -0.29 0.66 -7.29
C GLN A 8 -0.14 1.35 -8.65
N GLY A 9 -1.01 2.32 -8.92
CA GLY A 9 -1.04 3.03 -10.20
C GLY A 9 -1.20 2.10 -11.41
N LEU A 10 -1.83 0.95 -11.23
CA LEU A 10 -1.98 -0.06 -12.27
C LEU A 10 -2.82 0.45 -13.44
N TRP A 11 -3.95 1.12 -13.15
CA TRP A 11 -4.90 1.54 -14.18
C TRP A 11 -4.31 2.61 -15.10
N GLY A 12 -4.35 2.37 -16.39
CA GLY A 12 -3.79 3.28 -17.41
C GLY A 12 -2.27 3.21 -17.59
N ARG A 13 -1.57 2.43 -16.76
CA ARG A 13 -0.12 2.21 -16.88
C ARG A 13 0.21 1.39 -18.12
N SER A 14 1.36 1.67 -18.72
CA SER A 14 1.92 0.84 -19.79
C SER A 14 2.78 -0.27 -19.17
N GLU A 15 2.47 -1.53 -19.50
CA GLU A 15 3.23 -2.70 -19.09
C GLU A 15 3.98 -3.28 -20.27
N LYS A 16 5.26 -3.58 -20.08
CA LYS A 16 6.06 -4.35 -21.04
C LYS A 16 5.83 -5.83 -20.76
N LEU A 17 5.51 -6.58 -21.81
CA LEU A 17 5.30 -8.02 -21.73
C LEU A 17 6.59 -8.81 -22.05
N ALA A 18 6.63 -10.06 -21.64
CA ALA A 18 7.77 -10.95 -21.85
C ALA A 18 8.07 -11.22 -23.34
N ASP A 19 7.09 -11.05 -24.22
CA ASP A 19 7.26 -11.13 -25.68
C ASP A 19 7.81 -9.83 -26.29
N GLY A 20 8.05 -8.80 -25.48
CA GLY A 20 8.57 -7.49 -25.85
C GLY A 20 7.49 -6.49 -26.29
N SER A 21 6.23 -6.87 -26.38
CA SER A 21 5.11 -5.96 -26.66
C SER A 21 4.81 -5.06 -25.47
N ILE A 22 4.10 -3.96 -25.71
CA ILE A 22 3.64 -3.03 -24.67
C ILE A 22 2.12 -3.01 -24.72
N VAL A 23 1.49 -3.13 -23.55
CA VAL A 23 0.05 -3.06 -23.38
C VAL A 23 -0.30 -1.96 -22.38
N THR A 24 -1.41 -1.26 -22.60
CA THR A 24 -1.97 -0.36 -21.60
C THR A 24 -2.93 -1.14 -20.72
N VAL A 25 -2.80 -0.97 -19.41
CA VAL A 25 -3.69 -1.62 -18.44
C VAL A 25 -5.05 -0.91 -18.47
N ASP A 26 -6.01 -1.56 -19.08
CA ASP A 26 -7.42 -1.17 -19.15
C ASP A 26 -8.32 -2.30 -18.60
N GLU A 27 -9.62 -2.12 -18.70
CA GLU A 27 -10.59 -3.12 -18.27
C GLU A 27 -10.39 -4.46 -19.01
N ALA A 28 -10.18 -4.41 -20.33
CA ALA A 28 -10.03 -5.62 -21.13
C ALA A 28 -8.77 -6.39 -20.72
N TYR A 29 -7.67 -5.69 -20.50
CA TYR A 29 -6.43 -6.29 -20.02
C TYR A 29 -6.59 -6.92 -18.64
N VAL A 30 -7.22 -6.23 -17.67
CA VAL A 30 -7.43 -6.76 -16.32
C VAL A 30 -8.32 -7.99 -16.35
N ARG A 31 -9.41 -7.97 -17.08
CA ARG A 31 -10.30 -9.13 -17.25
C ARG A 31 -9.55 -10.33 -17.84
N GLU A 32 -8.80 -10.10 -18.92
CA GLU A 32 -8.04 -11.17 -19.56
C GLU A 32 -6.97 -11.74 -18.60
N SER A 33 -6.24 -10.90 -17.86
CA SER A 33 -5.20 -11.36 -16.95
C SER A 33 -5.73 -12.16 -15.76
N ILE A 34 -7.00 -11.98 -15.39
CA ILE A 34 -7.66 -12.80 -14.35
C ILE A 34 -8.14 -14.14 -14.91
N VAL A 35 -8.79 -14.11 -16.06
CA VAL A 35 -9.41 -15.31 -16.66
C VAL A 35 -8.38 -16.17 -17.40
N ASN A 36 -7.39 -15.52 -18.03
CA ASN A 36 -6.34 -16.19 -18.80
C ASN A 36 -4.96 -15.56 -18.51
N PRO A 37 -4.43 -15.71 -17.31
CA PRO A 37 -3.21 -15.02 -16.86
C PRO A 37 -1.94 -15.40 -17.64
N ALA A 38 -1.95 -16.53 -18.35
CA ALA A 38 -0.85 -16.96 -19.19
C ALA A 38 -0.82 -16.29 -20.56
N ALA A 39 -1.89 -15.58 -20.98
CA ALA A 39 -1.97 -14.94 -22.29
C ALA A 39 -0.99 -13.75 -22.43
N LYS A 40 -0.79 -13.01 -21.35
CA LYS A 40 0.07 -11.83 -21.31
C LYS A 40 0.88 -11.80 -20.02
N ILE A 41 2.15 -12.16 -20.11
CA ILE A 41 3.07 -12.19 -18.97
C ILE A 41 3.84 -10.88 -18.91
N VAL A 42 3.80 -10.17 -17.78
CA VAL A 42 4.61 -8.96 -17.58
C VAL A 42 6.09 -9.31 -17.50
N ASP A 43 6.93 -8.55 -18.18
CA ASP A 43 8.38 -8.77 -18.24
C ASP A 43 8.98 -8.82 -16.83
N GLY A 44 9.80 -9.80 -16.58
CA GLY A 44 10.44 -10.04 -15.26
C GLY A 44 9.62 -10.87 -14.27
N PHE A 45 8.40 -11.29 -14.61
CA PHE A 45 7.58 -12.16 -13.74
C PHE A 45 7.40 -13.56 -14.35
N ALA A 46 7.22 -14.55 -13.47
CA ALA A 46 6.93 -15.91 -13.86
C ALA A 46 5.41 -16.12 -14.07
N PRO A 47 4.98 -17.01 -14.97
CA PRO A 47 3.56 -17.31 -15.23
C PRO A 47 2.95 -18.21 -14.17
N VAL A 48 2.91 -17.73 -12.92
CA VAL A 48 2.46 -18.51 -11.75
C VAL A 48 1.05 -18.15 -11.27
N MET A 49 0.44 -17.13 -11.87
CA MET A 49 -0.92 -16.72 -11.53
C MET A 49 -1.91 -17.79 -12.01
N LEU A 50 -2.82 -18.18 -11.12
CA LEU A 50 -3.91 -19.09 -11.46
C LEU A 50 -5.03 -18.33 -12.16
N ALA A 51 -5.73 -19.01 -13.08
CA ALA A 51 -6.93 -18.46 -13.69
C ALA A 51 -8.10 -18.48 -12.69
N TYR A 52 -8.87 -17.40 -12.67
CA TYR A 52 -10.06 -17.25 -11.83
C TYR A 52 -11.27 -16.91 -12.69
N GLU A 53 -12.39 -17.60 -12.45
CA GLU A 53 -13.71 -17.23 -12.97
C GLU A 53 -14.43 -16.45 -11.86
N LEU A 54 -14.58 -15.15 -12.03
CA LEU A 54 -15.31 -14.30 -11.11
C LEU A 54 -16.71 -14.03 -11.63
N PRO A 55 -17.75 -14.05 -10.76
CA PRO A 55 -19.05 -13.47 -11.10
C PRO A 55 -18.91 -12.03 -11.60
N GLU A 56 -19.78 -11.60 -12.51
CA GLU A 56 -19.65 -10.27 -13.11
C GLU A 56 -19.70 -9.14 -12.08
N ASP A 57 -20.53 -9.27 -11.04
CA ASP A 57 -20.62 -8.26 -9.96
C ASP A 57 -19.31 -8.14 -9.17
N ASP A 58 -18.63 -9.27 -8.91
CA ASP A 58 -17.32 -9.29 -8.23
C ASP A 58 -16.24 -8.71 -9.15
N MET A 59 -16.28 -9.03 -10.44
CA MET A 59 -15.38 -8.46 -11.44
C MET A 59 -15.55 -6.93 -11.52
N GLN A 60 -16.78 -6.44 -11.58
CA GLN A 60 -17.06 -4.99 -11.59
C GLN A 60 -16.59 -4.29 -10.32
N THR A 61 -16.77 -4.93 -9.17
CA THR A 61 -16.29 -4.42 -7.88
C THR A 61 -14.76 -4.31 -7.88
N LEU A 62 -14.06 -5.34 -8.35
CA LEU A 62 -12.60 -5.33 -8.47
C LEU A 62 -12.11 -4.27 -9.46
N LEU A 63 -12.76 -4.13 -10.61
CA LEU A 63 -12.42 -3.11 -11.61
C LEU A 63 -12.65 -1.69 -11.06
N ALA A 64 -13.73 -1.47 -10.32
CA ALA A 64 -13.99 -0.19 -9.65
C ALA A 64 -12.90 0.12 -8.61
N PHE A 65 -12.49 -0.88 -7.82
CA PHE A 65 -11.39 -0.75 -6.88
C PHE A 65 -10.08 -0.40 -7.59
N LEU A 66 -9.69 -1.14 -8.64
CA LEU A 66 -8.45 -0.87 -9.39
C LEU A 66 -8.44 0.50 -10.08
N ARG A 67 -9.60 0.99 -10.53
CA ARG A 67 -9.75 2.37 -11.05
C ARG A 67 -9.58 3.41 -9.94
N SER A 68 -9.98 3.10 -8.70
CA SER A 68 -9.83 4.02 -7.57
C SER A 68 -8.40 4.06 -7.02
N THR A 69 -7.57 3.04 -7.31
CA THR A 69 -6.13 3.03 -6.96
C THR A 69 -5.29 3.88 -7.93
N VAL A 70 -5.87 4.98 -8.44
CA VAL A 70 -5.17 5.88 -9.35
C VAL A 70 -3.97 6.49 -8.62
N SER A 71 -2.86 6.58 -9.33
CA SER A 71 -1.64 7.26 -8.88
C SER A 71 -1.97 8.63 -8.27
N VAL A 72 -1.32 8.99 -7.18
CA VAL A 72 -1.45 10.31 -6.50
C VAL A 72 -1.36 11.52 -7.44
N THR A 73 -0.82 11.33 -8.64
CA THR A 73 -0.73 12.37 -9.68
C THR A 73 -2.07 12.79 -10.29
N SER A 74 -3.16 12.03 -10.07
CA SER A 74 -4.50 12.32 -10.62
C SER A 74 -5.57 12.54 -9.53
N MET A 75 -5.18 12.72 -8.27
CA MET A 75 -6.12 13.13 -7.23
C MET A 75 -6.61 14.56 -7.49
N PRO A 76 -7.94 14.84 -7.39
CA PRO A 76 -8.41 16.21 -7.39
C PRO A 76 -7.66 16.96 -6.29
N ALA A 77 -7.29 18.22 -6.55
CA ALA A 77 -6.46 19.04 -5.70
C ALA A 77 -6.73 18.78 -4.21
N ALA A 78 -5.93 17.92 -3.61
CA ALA A 78 -5.91 17.77 -2.17
C ALA A 78 -5.51 19.12 -1.60
N ASN A 79 -6.25 19.62 -0.62
CA ASN A 79 -5.98 20.93 -0.01
C ASN A 79 -4.65 20.96 0.76
N GLY A 80 -3.88 19.87 0.73
CA GLY A 80 -2.58 19.75 1.35
C GLY A 80 -1.96 18.35 1.18
N LEU A 81 -0.67 18.26 1.47
CA LEU A 81 0.11 17.02 1.38
C LEU A 81 -0.43 15.94 2.36
N ALA A 82 -0.95 16.37 3.51
CA ALA A 82 -1.57 15.48 4.49
C ALA A 82 -2.85 14.79 3.98
N ASP A 83 -3.63 15.45 3.12
CA ASP A 83 -4.83 14.84 2.52
C ASP A 83 -4.45 13.72 1.54
N VAL A 84 -3.34 13.92 0.81
CA VAL A 84 -2.76 12.88 -0.06
C VAL A 84 -2.29 11.69 0.79
N GLY A 85 -1.60 11.96 1.90
CA GLY A 85 -1.14 10.92 2.83
C GLY A 85 -2.29 10.14 3.46
N GLU A 86 -3.38 10.81 3.85
CA GLU A 86 -4.59 10.16 4.37
C GLU A 86 -5.20 9.21 3.34
N ALA A 87 -5.33 9.67 2.10
CA ALA A 87 -5.86 8.86 1.02
C ALA A 87 -4.98 7.64 0.71
N LEU A 88 -3.65 7.78 0.78
CA LEU A 88 -2.71 6.66 0.66
C LEU A 88 -2.92 5.63 1.77
N VAL A 89 -2.97 6.07 3.01
CA VAL A 89 -3.19 5.21 4.19
C VAL A 89 -4.49 4.43 4.08
N GLN A 90 -5.56 5.06 3.57
CA GLN A 90 -6.85 4.41 3.35
C GLN A 90 -6.78 3.40 2.19
N SER A 91 -6.25 3.81 1.04
CA SER A 91 -6.20 2.98 -0.17
C SER A 91 -5.27 1.78 -0.04
N GLN A 92 -4.20 1.90 0.75
CA GLN A 92 -3.27 0.80 1.02
C GLN A 92 -3.73 -0.14 2.14
N GLY A 93 -4.89 0.13 2.75
CA GLY A 93 -5.48 -0.73 3.77
C GLY A 93 -4.77 -0.70 5.12
N CYS A 94 -3.96 0.30 5.41
CA CYS A 94 -3.21 0.42 6.68
C CYS A 94 -4.15 0.38 7.90
N LEU A 95 -5.34 0.98 7.76
CA LEU A 95 -6.34 1.06 8.83
C LEU A 95 -7.07 -0.27 9.11
N ALA A 96 -6.85 -1.31 8.32
CA ALA A 96 -7.32 -2.65 8.63
C ALA A 96 -6.62 -3.23 9.87
N CYS A 97 -5.37 -2.83 10.11
CA CYS A 97 -4.53 -3.30 11.21
C CYS A 97 -4.27 -2.22 12.26
N HIS A 98 -4.20 -0.94 11.84
CA HIS A 98 -3.89 0.20 12.72
C HIS A 98 -5.14 1.04 13.00
N SER A 99 -5.45 1.24 14.27
CA SER A 99 -6.57 2.10 14.68
C SER A 99 -6.14 3.57 14.77
N LEU A 100 -7.10 4.49 14.65
CA LEU A 100 -6.90 5.93 14.86
C LEU A 100 -7.46 6.43 16.21
N ASP A 101 -8.11 5.55 16.97
CA ASP A 101 -8.89 5.87 18.18
C ASP A 101 -8.34 5.25 19.46
N GLY A 102 -7.12 4.74 19.44
CA GLY A 102 -6.45 4.15 20.59
C GLY A 102 -6.81 2.71 20.89
N ARG A 103 -7.75 2.11 20.16
CA ARG A 103 -8.07 0.68 20.31
C ARG A 103 -6.90 -0.19 19.87
N LYS A 104 -6.65 -1.26 20.62
CA LYS A 104 -5.65 -2.24 20.25
C LYS A 104 -6.16 -3.05 19.03
N GLY A 105 -5.41 -2.98 17.94
CA GLY A 105 -5.64 -3.75 16.73
C GLY A 105 -4.63 -4.88 16.54
N VAL A 106 -4.49 -5.33 15.31
CA VAL A 106 -3.42 -6.25 14.87
C VAL A 106 -2.07 -5.56 14.98
N GLY A 107 -2.01 -4.27 14.60
CA GLY A 107 -0.88 -3.38 14.77
C GLY A 107 -1.11 -2.34 15.87
N PRO A 108 -0.07 -1.57 16.25
CA PRO A 108 -0.19 -0.48 17.19
C PRO A 108 -1.13 0.62 16.68
N THR A 109 -1.83 1.27 17.63
CA THR A 109 -2.68 2.42 17.27
C THR A 109 -1.85 3.60 16.77
N TRP A 110 -2.40 4.31 15.79
CA TRP A 110 -1.81 5.54 15.27
C TRP A 110 -2.32 6.80 16.00
N GLN A 111 -3.22 6.66 16.97
CA GLN A 111 -3.58 7.78 17.84
C GLN A 111 -2.35 8.30 18.58
N GLY A 112 -2.02 9.59 18.39
CA GLY A 112 -0.83 10.20 18.98
C GLY A 112 0.48 9.55 18.53
N LEU A 113 0.55 9.07 17.30
CA LEU A 113 1.69 8.31 16.78
C LEU A 113 2.94 9.17 16.67
N TRP A 114 2.84 10.36 16.06
CA TRP A 114 4.00 11.16 15.74
C TRP A 114 4.67 11.73 16.98
N GLY A 115 5.97 11.53 17.11
CA GLY A 115 6.76 11.93 18.26
C GLY A 115 6.63 11.02 19.50
N ARG A 116 5.77 9.98 19.46
CA ARG A 116 5.59 9.03 20.55
C ARG A 116 6.83 8.12 20.68
N ALA A 117 7.19 7.81 21.92
CA ALA A 117 8.18 6.76 22.20
C ALA A 117 7.50 5.39 22.16
N GLU A 118 8.09 4.45 21.43
CA GLU A 118 7.64 3.06 21.32
C GLU A 118 8.68 2.12 21.92
N ASP A 119 8.26 1.27 22.85
CA ASP A 119 9.09 0.18 23.36
C ASP A 119 9.11 -0.98 22.35
N LEU A 120 10.28 -1.48 22.06
CA LEU A 120 10.47 -2.57 21.12
C LEU A 120 10.62 -3.92 21.83
N THR A 121 10.45 -5.00 21.09
CA THR A 121 10.56 -6.38 21.62
C THR A 121 11.98 -6.75 22.03
N ASP A 122 13.00 -6.07 21.50
CA ASP A 122 14.40 -6.24 21.88
C ASP A 122 14.79 -5.49 23.16
N GLY A 123 13.85 -4.75 23.74
CA GLY A 123 14.04 -3.96 24.96
C GLY A 123 14.54 -2.54 24.73
N SER A 124 14.79 -2.14 23.49
CA SER A 124 15.10 -0.76 23.12
C SER A 124 13.83 0.10 23.03
N THR A 125 14.02 1.40 22.96
CA THR A 125 12.93 2.38 22.74
C THR A 125 13.30 3.24 21.53
N VAL A 126 12.32 3.52 20.67
CA VAL A 126 12.48 4.40 19.51
C VAL A 126 11.43 5.51 19.56
N VAL A 127 11.76 6.69 19.08
CA VAL A 127 10.79 7.77 18.86
C VAL A 127 10.27 7.68 17.43
N VAL A 128 8.97 7.83 17.26
CA VAL A 128 8.35 7.82 15.93
C VAL A 128 8.65 9.15 15.24
N ASP A 129 9.63 9.10 14.36
CA ASP A 129 10.07 10.16 13.47
C ASP A 129 10.02 9.70 12.00
N ALA A 130 10.41 10.57 11.06
CA ALA A 130 10.36 10.25 9.64
C ALA A 130 11.24 9.02 9.25
N PRO A 131 12.50 8.90 9.72
CA PRO A 131 13.31 7.72 9.47
C PRO A 131 12.68 6.42 10.01
N TYR A 132 12.21 6.42 11.25
CA TYR A 132 11.58 5.24 11.84
C TYR A 132 10.25 4.90 11.15
N PHE A 133 9.44 5.91 10.83
CA PHE A 133 8.17 5.71 10.13
C PHE A 133 8.40 5.03 8.78
N LYS A 134 9.37 5.50 7.99
CA LYS A 134 9.75 4.88 6.72
C LYS A 134 10.28 3.46 6.93
N GLU A 135 11.23 3.25 7.84
CA GLU A 135 11.80 1.94 8.15
C GLU A 135 10.72 0.93 8.57
N SER A 136 9.76 1.34 9.41
CA SER A 136 8.69 0.46 9.92
C SER A 136 7.73 -0.01 8.81
N ILE A 137 7.64 0.70 7.71
CA ILE A 137 6.82 0.35 6.54
C ILE A 137 7.60 -0.53 5.57
N GLU A 138 8.86 -0.17 5.27
CA GLU A 138 9.70 -0.89 4.32
C GLU A 138 10.28 -2.19 4.91
N LEU A 139 10.62 -2.17 6.20
CA LEU A 139 11.27 -3.27 6.93
C LEU A 139 10.55 -3.56 8.27
N PRO A 140 9.26 -3.91 8.26
CA PRO A 140 8.42 -3.94 9.47
C PRO A 140 8.89 -4.93 10.54
N ASN A 141 9.70 -5.91 10.17
CA ASN A 141 10.25 -6.88 11.10
C ASN A 141 11.62 -6.48 11.68
N ALA A 142 12.20 -5.36 11.23
CA ALA A 142 13.48 -4.88 11.77
C ALA A 142 13.34 -4.36 13.21
N LYS A 143 12.20 -3.70 13.51
CA LYS A 143 11.87 -3.15 14.83
C LYS A 143 10.40 -3.42 15.14
N VAL A 144 10.14 -4.38 16.00
CA VAL A 144 8.77 -4.79 16.35
C VAL A 144 8.36 -4.15 17.67
N VAL A 145 7.24 -3.42 17.67
CA VAL A 145 6.68 -2.79 18.88
C VAL A 145 6.25 -3.86 19.88
N LYS A 146 6.63 -3.67 21.13
CA LYS A 146 6.34 -4.61 22.22
C LYS A 146 4.83 -4.86 22.39
N GLY A 147 4.47 -6.12 22.42
CA GLY A 147 3.07 -6.56 22.56
C GLY A 147 2.34 -6.76 21.24
N PHE A 148 3.03 -6.64 20.10
CA PHE A 148 2.53 -6.96 18.78
C PHE A 148 3.33 -8.08 18.12
N ALA A 149 2.70 -8.81 17.21
CA ALA A 149 3.34 -9.85 16.41
C ALA A 149 3.98 -9.26 15.14
N PRO A 150 5.08 -9.85 14.61
CA PRO A 150 5.73 -9.40 13.38
C PRO A 150 4.97 -9.88 12.13
N VAL A 151 3.74 -9.40 11.95
CA VAL A 151 2.82 -9.83 10.87
C VAL A 151 2.58 -8.76 9.81
N MET A 152 3.12 -7.55 10.00
CA MET A 152 3.01 -6.49 9.01
C MET A 152 3.80 -6.85 7.75
N LEU A 153 3.18 -6.67 6.59
CA LEU A 153 3.82 -6.87 5.30
C LEU A 153 4.65 -5.63 4.92
N PRO A 154 5.80 -5.80 4.25
CA PRO A 154 6.56 -4.66 3.75
C PRO A 154 5.86 -4.01 2.57
N TYR A 155 5.89 -2.67 2.55
CA TYR A 155 5.40 -1.85 1.45
C TYR A 155 6.55 -1.02 0.87
N GLN A 156 6.44 -0.70 -0.42
CA GLN A 156 7.37 0.18 -1.11
C GLN A 156 6.58 1.37 -1.64
N PHE A 157 7.03 2.56 -1.30
CA PHE A 157 6.45 3.83 -1.75
C PHE A 157 7.53 4.69 -2.38
N THR A 158 7.14 5.63 -3.23
CA THR A 158 8.05 6.67 -3.71
C THR A 158 8.38 7.66 -2.59
N ASP A 159 9.42 8.45 -2.76
CA ASP A 159 9.77 9.46 -1.77
C ASP A 159 8.65 10.50 -1.59
N GLU A 160 7.96 10.88 -2.67
CA GLU A 160 6.81 11.79 -2.63
C GLU A 160 5.62 11.20 -1.86
N GLU A 161 5.36 9.90 -2.01
CA GLU A 161 4.31 9.20 -1.25
C GLU A 161 4.66 9.13 0.23
N PHE A 162 5.94 8.87 0.56
CA PHE A 162 6.39 8.92 1.95
C PHE A 162 6.29 10.32 2.54
N GLU A 163 6.66 11.37 1.80
CA GLU A 163 6.48 12.76 2.23
C GLU A 163 5.01 13.06 2.56
N ALA A 164 4.08 12.61 1.72
CA ALA A 164 2.65 12.77 1.95
C ALA A 164 2.16 12.03 3.21
N MET A 165 2.59 10.77 3.39
CA MET A 165 2.25 9.98 4.58
C MET A 165 2.85 10.58 5.86
N ILE A 166 4.07 11.11 5.80
CA ILE A 166 4.70 11.81 6.91
C ILE A 166 3.93 13.10 7.24
N ALA A 167 3.54 13.88 6.23
CA ALA A 167 2.72 15.08 6.43
C ALA A 167 1.39 14.74 7.14
N TYR A 168 0.71 13.67 6.71
CA TYR A 168 -0.48 13.16 7.39
C TYR A 168 -0.20 12.78 8.84
N ALA A 169 0.89 12.06 9.10
CA ALA A 169 1.25 11.63 10.46
C ALA A 169 1.57 12.84 11.36
N VAL A 170 2.32 13.83 10.86
CA VAL A 170 2.67 15.06 11.59
C VAL A 170 1.44 15.90 11.91
N GLU A 171 0.56 16.11 10.92
CA GLU A 171 -0.53 17.07 11.06
C GLU A 171 -1.76 16.49 11.78
N ARG A 172 -2.00 15.17 11.66
CA ARG A 172 -3.26 14.55 12.12
C ARG A 172 -3.08 13.41 13.12
N LEU A 173 -1.87 12.86 13.25
CA LEU A 173 -1.60 11.75 14.16
C LEU A 173 -0.62 12.12 15.28
N ALA A 174 -0.19 13.37 15.38
CA ALA A 174 0.60 13.83 16.51
C ALA A 174 -0.23 13.82 17.82
N ALA A 175 0.45 13.60 18.93
CA ALA A 175 -0.18 13.75 20.26
C ALA A 175 -0.66 15.19 20.44
N PRO A 176 -1.80 15.42 21.11
CA PRO A 176 -2.28 16.74 21.46
C PRO A 176 -1.37 17.46 22.45
#